data_2550fdcfc40dafe97144305862ac90f7
#
_entry.id   2550fdcfc40dafe97144305862ac90f7
#
_cell.length_a   1.000
_cell.length_b   1.000
_cell.length_c   1.000
_cell.angle_alpha   90.00
_cell.angle_beta   90.00
_cell.angle_gamma   90.00
#
_symmetry.space_group_name_H-M   'P 1'
#
loop_
_entity.id
_entity.type
_entity.pdbx_description
1 polymer ?
#
loop_
_entity_poly.entity_id
_entity_poly.type
_entity_poly.pdbx_seq_one_letter_code
_entity_poly.pdbx_strand_id
1 'polypeptide(L)'
;MQKIRCYIVSWLMLAPMLVLADVGTLYDKADSLYNAQQYDEAQKLALEALAQCKDSADVADCASLLALIHVRQGQFGEAVKYAKRCNAIDLESGDPDNIASSLNTLAGIYMSMRRPEEAEKYILKAISYAQKADNPQRMAVLHGMASEVYYKLQQEEKSLDYATKAYQMEQQLGRKDKMAIRQAERAAALIGLKRYDEASKALAEAIPGLRESGNIHSLGIACNQMGDMMHRQADDSAAVRYFDEALTIFTQQHDLFNEATSRKGLYEALRHTDPDLAMQHNDRYLALRDSLYDKDTGELLSKYAAEYGNNELQAENLEMQKTNRLYIIIGVVMLLVAIVAGIALYLWMKRREQQHTEQLIHKIQELSAALEAGEQAQPKTTSEETQEPETEPEEETEDHLFLMRVVKAVNDGLPTGHYGVDEIASALNMGTQTFRRRLMKVTGDSPKAFISAIQMERAAKLLTMSPDMPISQIAMRCGYEETTSFTRAFRKAFGVPPSQYKA
;
A
#
# COMPACT_ATOMS: atom_id res chain seq x y z
N MET A 1 54.62 55.98 -21.23
CA MET A 1 53.45 55.08 -21.20
C MET A 1 53.67 53.80 -20.42
N GLN A 2 54.77 53.61 -19.65
CA GLN A 2 55.05 52.40 -18.86
C GLN A 2 54.79 52.55 -17.35
N LYS A 3 54.52 53.74 -16.83
CA LYS A 3 54.26 53.99 -15.40
C LYS A 3 52.80 53.95 -15.00
N ILE A 4 51.87 53.91 -15.97
CA ILE A 4 50.40 53.84 -15.69
C ILE A 4 49.92 52.38 -15.61
N ARG A 5 50.63 51.39 -16.14
CA ARG A 5 50.28 49.99 -16.11
C ARG A 5 50.55 49.33 -14.74
N CYS A 6 51.40 49.85 -13.90
CA CYS A 6 51.69 49.28 -12.57
C CYS A 6 50.68 49.65 -11.48
N TYR A 7 49.89 50.75 -11.64
CA TYR A 7 48.89 51.13 -10.63
C TYR A 7 47.53 50.48 -10.80
N ILE A 8 47.18 49.98 -11.99
CA ILE A 8 45.92 49.28 -12.24
C ILE A 8 45.99 47.83 -11.76
N VAL A 9 47.18 47.19 -11.77
CA VAL A 9 47.36 45.83 -11.28
C VAL A 9 47.42 45.74 -9.74
N SER A 10 47.87 46.84 -9.07
CA SER A 10 47.91 46.87 -7.58
C SER A 10 46.54 47.14 -6.95
N TRP A 11 45.55 47.71 -7.66
CA TRP A 11 44.21 47.96 -7.13
C TRP A 11 43.26 46.77 -7.29
N LEU A 12 43.59 45.82 -8.17
CA LEU A 12 42.82 44.56 -8.34
C LEU A 12 43.21 43.46 -7.32
N MET A 13 44.27 43.69 -6.56
CA MET A 13 44.73 42.72 -5.52
C MET A 13 44.29 43.09 -4.09
N LEU A 14 43.54 44.18 -3.90
CA LEU A 14 42.98 44.59 -2.61
C LEU A 14 41.42 44.63 -2.64
N ALA A 15 40.81 43.76 -3.43
CA ALA A 15 39.45 43.34 -3.10
C ALA A 15 39.58 42.54 -1.81
N PRO A 16 38.95 42.92 -0.67
CA PRO A 16 38.90 42.06 0.46
C PRO A 16 38.28 40.75 -0.06
N MET A 17 39.01 39.65 0.02
CA MET A 17 38.39 38.34 0.04
C MET A 17 37.38 38.39 1.19
N LEU A 18 36.14 38.76 0.89
CA LEU A 18 35.01 38.41 1.73
C LEU A 18 35.11 36.90 1.83
N VAL A 19 35.70 36.43 2.92
CA VAL A 19 35.57 35.05 3.35
C VAL A 19 34.06 34.92 3.61
N LEU A 20 33.34 34.48 2.59
CA LEU A 20 31.96 34.09 2.77
C LEU A 20 32.03 33.02 3.84
N ALA A 21 31.41 33.30 5.00
CA ALA A 21 31.31 32.33 6.07
C ALA A 21 30.63 31.09 5.47
N ASP A 22 31.18 29.92 5.74
CA ASP A 22 30.60 28.65 5.33
C ASP A 22 29.18 28.51 5.88
N VAL A 23 28.29 27.87 5.10
CA VAL A 23 26.86 27.68 5.43
C VAL A 23 26.72 27.09 6.84
N GLY A 24 27.51 26.06 7.16
CA GLY A 24 27.52 25.43 8.49
C GLY A 24 27.87 26.43 9.60
N THR A 25 28.88 27.30 9.38
CA THR A 25 29.27 28.33 10.36
C THR A 25 28.17 29.37 10.56
N LEU A 26 27.44 29.76 9.52
CA LEU A 26 26.32 30.68 9.61
C LEU A 26 25.14 30.03 10.37
N TYR A 27 24.85 28.77 10.04
CA TYR A 27 23.80 28.00 10.71
C TYR A 27 24.08 27.85 12.22
N ASP A 28 25.28 27.40 12.59
CA ASP A 28 25.68 27.20 13.99
C ASP A 28 25.58 28.49 14.81
N LYS A 29 25.98 29.63 14.21
CA LYS A 29 25.82 30.96 14.84
C LYS A 29 24.34 31.33 14.97
N ALA A 30 23.53 31.09 13.96
CA ALA A 30 22.10 31.36 14.00
C ALA A 30 21.40 30.51 15.07
N ASP A 31 21.74 29.24 15.17
CA ASP A 31 21.22 28.34 16.22
C ASP A 31 21.68 28.77 17.61
N SER A 32 22.94 29.15 17.77
CA SER A 32 23.45 29.70 19.04
C SER A 32 22.71 30.98 19.46
N LEU A 33 22.43 31.89 18.53
CA LEU A 33 21.65 33.10 18.78
C LEU A 33 20.18 32.79 19.09
N TYR A 34 19.58 31.80 18.40
CA TYR A 34 18.23 31.32 18.72
C TYR A 34 18.18 30.79 20.17
N ASN A 35 19.15 30.03 20.59
CA ASN A 35 19.26 29.48 21.93
C ASN A 35 19.54 30.61 22.97
N ALA A 36 20.23 31.68 22.58
CA ALA A 36 20.41 32.89 23.36
C ALA A 36 19.21 33.84 23.29
N GLN A 37 18.11 33.48 22.62
CA GLN A 37 16.86 34.23 22.45
C GLN A 37 17.02 35.54 21.67
N GLN A 38 18.11 35.66 20.92
CA GLN A 38 18.36 36.81 20.03
C GLN A 38 17.75 36.53 18.64
N TYR A 39 16.42 36.49 18.59
CA TYR A 39 15.67 35.97 17.46
C TYR A 39 15.86 36.77 16.17
N ASP A 40 16.00 38.10 16.25
CA ASP A 40 16.16 38.96 15.07
C ASP A 40 17.52 38.75 14.40
N GLU A 41 18.60 38.65 15.18
CA GLU A 41 19.93 38.32 14.68
C GLU A 41 20.03 36.85 14.18
N ALA A 42 19.40 35.94 14.91
CA ALA A 42 19.30 34.53 14.51
C ALA A 42 18.60 34.39 13.15
N GLN A 43 17.48 35.10 12.94
CA GLN A 43 16.74 35.12 11.69
C GLN A 43 17.59 35.63 10.53
N LYS A 44 18.33 36.74 10.75
CA LYS A 44 19.19 37.32 9.72
C LYS A 44 20.24 36.35 9.26
N LEU A 45 20.97 35.70 10.20
CA LEU A 45 21.99 34.71 9.88
C LEU A 45 21.42 33.43 9.25
N ALA A 46 20.27 32.96 9.72
CA ALA A 46 19.60 31.79 9.15
C ALA A 46 19.13 32.03 7.70
N LEU A 47 18.65 33.25 7.38
CA LEU A 47 18.31 33.63 6.01
C LEU A 47 19.55 33.77 5.13
N GLU A 48 20.67 34.28 5.68
CA GLU A 48 21.95 34.36 4.95
C GLU A 48 22.49 32.96 4.67
N ALA A 49 22.45 32.05 5.66
CA ALA A 49 22.78 30.65 5.46
C ALA A 49 21.92 29.99 4.38
N LEU A 50 20.59 30.15 4.47
CA LEU A 50 19.64 29.59 3.51
C LEU A 50 19.87 30.07 2.08
N ALA A 51 20.30 31.33 1.91
CA ALA A 51 20.62 31.89 0.59
C ALA A 51 21.88 31.27 -0.03
N GLN A 52 22.77 30.71 0.78
CA GLN A 52 24.04 30.10 0.36
C GLN A 52 23.97 28.57 0.28
N CYS A 53 22.88 27.93 0.78
CA CYS A 53 22.70 26.48 0.73
C CYS A 53 22.69 25.96 -0.71
N LYS A 54 23.45 24.91 -0.95
CA LYS A 54 23.48 24.18 -2.23
C LYS A 54 22.91 22.78 -2.10
N ASP A 55 22.92 22.24 -0.91
CA ASP A 55 22.40 20.92 -0.56
C ASP A 55 20.98 21.06 -0.02
N SER A 56 20.13 20.10 -0.33
CA SER A 56 18.75 20.03 0.16
C SER A 56 18.67 19.82 1.68
N ALA A 57 19.63 19.08 2.26
CA ALA A 57 19.70 18.87 3.71
C ALA A 57 19.96 20.19 4.44
N ASP A 58 20.96 20.98 4.01
CA ASP A 58 21.25 22.29 4.57
C ASP A 58 20.04 23.23 4.45
N VAL A 59 19.30 23.15 3.33
CA VAL A 59 18.06 23.93 3.12
C VAL A 59 16.99 23.50 4.12
N ALA A 60 16.86 22.20 4.42
CA ALA A 60 15.89 21.68 5.39
C ALA A 60 16.24 22.15 6.82
N ASP A 61 17.52 22.09 7.21
CA ASP A 61 17.98 22.53 8.51
C ASP A 61 17.76 24.04 8.72
N CYS A 62 18.16 24.87 7.74
CA CYS A 62 17.91 26.31 7.79
C CYS A 62 16.41 26.63 7.82
N ALA A 63 15.59 25.92 7.06
CA ALA A 63 14.15 26.09 7.05
C ALA A 63 13.53 25.69 8.40
N SER A 64 13.99 24.60 9.02
CA SER A 64 13.56 24.17 10.34
C SER A 64 13.87 25.23 11.40
N LEU A 65 15.09 25.75 11.43
CA LEU A 65 15.50 26.81 12.34
C LEU A 65 14.68 28.10 12.16
N LEU A 66 14.48 28.52 10.90
CA LEU A 66 13.63 29.69 10.59
C LEU A 66 12.20 29.50 11.06
N ALA A 67 11.63 28.29 10.90
CA ALA A 67 10.31 27.98 11.38
C ALA A 67 10.21 28.18 12.91
N LEU A 68 11.18 27.68 13.65
CA LEU A 68 11.24 27.85 15.12
C LEU A 68 11.41 29.33 15.54
N ILE A 69 12.29 30.07 14.86
CA ILE A 69 12.47 31.52 15.11
C ILE A 69 11.15 32.28 14.91
N HIS A 70 10.47 32.03 13.78
CA HIS A 70 9.20 32.69 13.49
C HIS A 70 8.08 32.35 14.49
N VAL A 71 8.08 31.11 15.05
CA VAL A 71 7.16 30.78 16.15
C VAL A 71 7.42 31.69 17.37
N ARG A 72 8.69 31.86 17.75
CA ARG A 72 9.06 32.68 18.88
C ARG A 72 8.71 34.16 18.70
N GLN A 73 8.73 34.63 17.47
CA GLN A 73 8.32 35.99 17.09
C GLN A 73 6.81 36.15 16.92
N GLY A 74 6.00 35.07 17.05
CA GLY A 74 4.56 35.10 16.80
C GLY A 74 4.18 35.15 15.31
N GLN A 75 5.14 34.98 14.40
CA GLN A 75 4.96 35.05 12.94
C GLN A 75 4.56 33.67 12.37
N PHE A 76 3.40 33.18 12.79
CA PHE A 76 2.97 31.82 12.53
C PHE A 76 2.83 31.48 11.04
N GLY A 77 2.46 32.45 10.19
CA GLY A 77 2.36 32.24 8.75
C GLY A 77 3.70 31.84 8.11
N GLU A 78 4.77 32.59 8.43
CA GLU A 78 6.12 32.27 7.95
C GLU A 78 6.64 30.98 8.62
N ALA A 79 6.33 30.75 9.89
CA ALA A 79 6.69 29.52 10.58
C ALA A 79 6.14 28.28 9.84
N VAL A 80 4.85 28.27 9.50
CA VAL A 80 4.22 27.17 8.73
C VAL A 80 4.85 27.01 7.37
N LYS A 81 5.14 28.10 6.64
CA LYS A 81 5.76 28.08 5.34
C LYS A 81 7.13 27.40 5.36
N TYR A 82 8.00 27.81 6.30
CA TYR A 82 9.33 27.21 6.43
C TYR A 82 9.28 25.76 6.92
N ALA A 83 8.43 25.44 7.89
CA ALA A 83 8.27 24.07 8.38
C ALA A 83 7.75 23.12 7.28
N LYS A 84 6.81 23.56 6.45
CA LYS A 84 6.35 22.77 5.31
C LYS A 84 7.42 22.61 4.23
N ARG A 85 8.24 23.64 4.01
CA ARG A 85 9.40 23.52 3.10
C ARG A 85 10.38 22.45 3.59
N CYS A 86 10.72 22.47 4.88
CA CYS A 86 11.54 21.44 5.51
C CYS A 86 10.91 20.04 5.33
N ASN A 87 9.64 19.88 5.70
CA ASN A 87 8.96 18.59 5.59
C ASN A 87 8.88 18.07 4.14
N ALA A 88 8.72 18.93 3.15
CA ALA A 88 8.72 18.52 1.75
C ALA A 88 10.08 17.93 1.33
N ILE A 89 11.18 18.55 1.75
CA ILE A 89 12.54 18.06 1.48
C ILE A 89 12.77 16.72 2.18
N ASP A 90 12.36 16.60 3.46
CA ASP A 90 12.50 15.35 4.21
C ASP A 90 11.70 14.20 3.58
N LEU A 91 10.49 14.49 3.08
CA LEU A 91 9.69 13.50 2.34
C LEU A 91 10.36 13.04 1.03
N GLU A 92 11.03 13.96 0.33
CA GLU A 92 11.81 13.62 -0.87
C GLU A 92 13.05 12.79 -0.54
N SER A 93 13.71 13.06 0.59
CA SER A 93 14.86 12.27 1.07
C SER A 93 14.46 10.86 1.48
N GLY A 94 13.23 10.67 1.97
CA GLY A 94 12.69 9.40 2.42
C GLY A 94 13.23 8.93 3.78
N ASP A 95 14.03 9.75 4.50
CA ASP A 95 14.52 9.40 5.84
C ASP A 95 13.38 9.50 6.87
N PRO A 96 12.96 8.39 7.49
CA PRO A 96 11.82 8.40 8.38
C PRO A 96 12.05 9.18 9.69
N ASP A 97 13.28 9.33 10.18
CA ASP A 97 13.55 10.14 11.38
C ASP A 97 13.44 11.63 11.10
N ASN A 98 13.98 12.09 9.97
CA ASN A 98 13.87 13.48 9.53
C ASN A 98 12.41 13.85 9.26
N ILE A 99 11.65 12.98 8.56
CA ILE A 99 10.22 13.18 8.32
C ILE A 99 9.47 13.29 9.66
N ALA A 100 9.75 12.41 10.61
CA ALA A 100 9.13 12.48 11.94
C ALA A 100 9.47 13.78 12.67
N SER A 101 10.69 14.29 12.52
CA SER A 101 11.15 15.54 13.11
C SER A 101 10.41 16.75 12.56
N SER A 102 10.35 16.88 11.24
CA SER A 102 9.68 18.03 10.60
C SER A 102 8.16 18.01 10.80
N LEU A 103 7.53 16.83 10.84
CA LEU A 103 6.13 16.67 11.20
C LEU A 103 5.86 17.08 12.66
N ASN A 104 6.79 16.78 13.59
CA ASN A 104 6.70 17.25 14.98
C ASN A 104 6.80 18.78 15.07
N THR A 105 7.69 19.39 14.28
CA THR A 105 7.78 20.86 14.21
C THR A 105 6.46 21.48 13.75
N LEU A 106 5.82 20.90 12.71
CA LEU A 106 4.50 21.33 12.26
C LEU A 106 3.44 21.19 13.38
N ALA A 107 3.41 20.04 14.08
CA ALA A 107 2.51 19.87 15.22
C ALA A 107 2.70 20.94 16.29
N GLY A 108 3.96 21.25 16.66
CA GLY A 108 4.29 22.29 17.62
C GLY A 108 3.84 23.70 17.18
N ILE A 109 3.97 24.02 15.89
CA ILE A 109 3.48 25.30 15.33
C ILE A 109 1.95 25.37 15.44
N TYR A 110 1.23 24.32 15.05
CA TYR A 110 -0.24 24.32 15.15
C TYR A 110 -0.71 24.36 16.61
N MET A 111 0.03 23.74 17.53
CA MET A 111 -0.23 23.89 18.97
C MET A 111 -0.09 25.35 19.43
N SER A 112 0.98 26.04 19.02
CA SER A 112 1.20 27.46 19.32
C SER A 112 0.11 28.35 18.72
N MET A 113 -0.48 27.95 17.61
CA MET A 113 -1.62 28.58 16.94
C MET A 113 -2.98 28.25 17.58
N ARG A 114 -3.02 27.46 18.64
CA ARG A 114 -4.25 26.94 19.28
C ARG A 114 -5.14 26.12 18.33
N ARG A 115 -4.51 25.36 17.47
CA ARG A 115 -5.19 24.47 16.52
C ARG A 115 -4.81 22.99 16.80
N PRO A 116 -5.25 22.44 17.93
CA PRO A 116 -4.84 21.10 18.35
C PRO A 116 -5.37 19.99 17.43
N GLU A 117 -6.47 20.20 16.69
CA GLU A 117 -7.01 19.23 15.74
C GLU A 117 -6.07 19.03 14.53
N GLU A 118 -5.43 20.10 14.08
CA GLU A 118 -4.41 20.02 13.04
C GLU A 118 -3.11 19.43 13.59
N ALA A 119 -2.73 19.82 14.80
CA ALA A 119 -1.55 19.26 15.46
C ALA A 119 -1.68 17.74 15.65
N GLU A 120 -2.89 17.23 15.98
CA GLU A 120 -3.15 15.79 16.09
C GLU A 120 -2.80 15.04 14.80
N LYS A 121 -3.22 15.58 13.65
CA LYS A 121 -2.93 14.94 12.35
C LYS A 121 -1.43 14.81 12.10
N TYR A 122 -0.66 15.87 12.40
CA TYR A 122 0.78 15.86 12.18
C TYR A 122 1.51 14.99 13.20
N ILE A 123 1.12 15.02 14.49
CA ILE A 123 1.81 14.21 15.50
C ILE A 123 1.57 12.72 15.32
N LEU A 124 0.38 12.29 14.91
CA LEU A 124 0.10 10.89 14.61
C LEU A 124 0.90 10.38 13.40
N LYS A 125 1.02 11.21 12.34
CA LYS A 125 1.91 10.91 11.21
C LYS A 125 3.37 10.81 11.67
N ALA A 126 3.85 11.75 12.50
CA ALA A 126 5.21 11.73 13.04
C ALA A 126 5.52 10.45 13.81
N ILE A 127 4.61 10.00 14.68
CA ILE A 127 4.75 8.74 15.44
C ILE A 127 4.86 7.55 14.47
N SER A 128 4.06 7.51 13.42
CA SER A 128 4.12 6.43 12.41
C SER A 128 5.48 6.36 11.69
N TYR A 129 6.11 7.51 11.39
CA TYR A 129 7.43 7.56 10.79
C TYR A 129 8.53 7.21 11.80
N ALA A 130 8.45 7.69 13.03
CA ALA A 130 9.43 7.36 14.08
C ALA A 130 9.43 5.86 14.43
N GLN A 131 8.29 5.18 14.35
CA GLN A 131 8.21 3.72 14.47
C GLN A 131 9.02 3.01 13.38
N LYS A 132 9.02 3.54 12.15
CA LYS A 132 9.82 2.98 11.04
C LYS A 132 11.31 3.26 11.20
N ALA A 133 11.66 4.39 11.82
CA ALA A 133 13.05 4.78 12.08
C ALA A 133 13.70 3.99 13.23
N ASP A 134 12.90 3.27 14.04
CA ASP A 134 13.35 2.58 15.25
C ASP A 134 14.18 3.50 16.19
N ASN A 135 13.71 4.75 16.34
CA ASN A 135 14.35 5.77 17.18
C ASN A 135 13.55 6.00 18.48
N PRO A 136 13.93 5.33 19.60
CA PRO A 136 13.20 5.45 20.86
C PRO A 136 13.30 6.84 21.47
N GLN A 137 14.36 7.60 21.18
CA GLN A 137 14.51 8.97 21.65
C GLN A 137 13.50 9.89 20.97
N ARG A 138 13.33 9.76 19.64
CA ARG A 138 12.32 10.47 18.87
C ARG A 138 10.93 10.10 19.35
N MET A 139 10.67 8.82 19.55
CA MET A 139 9.37 8.34 20.05
C MET A 139 9.00 8.95 21.39
N ALA A 140 9.93 9.05 22.33
CA ALA A 140 9.68 9.69 23.63
C ALA A 140 9.28 11.17 23.49
N VAL A 141 9.94 11.90 22.57
CA VAL A 141 9.59 13.31 22.27
C VAL A 141 8.20 13.41 21.66
N LEU A 142 7.89 12.58 20.68
CA LEU A 142 6.59 12.58 20.00
C LEU A 142 5.44 12.18 20.92
N HIS A 143 5.65 11.22 21.81
CA HIS A 143 4.66 10.87 22.83
C HIS A 143 4.40 12.05 23.79
N GLY A 144 5.45 12.81 24.16
CA GLY A 144 5.27 14.04 24.95
C GLY A 144 4.43 15.08 24.22
N MET A 145 4.74 15.37 22.96
CA MET A 145 3.96 16.28 22.12
C MET A 145 2.50 15.78 21.95
N ALA A 146 2.30 14.47 21.73
CA ALA A 146 0.97 13.91 21.64
C ALA A 146 0.17 14.10 22.95
N SER A 147 0.82 13.94 24.09
CA SER A 147 0.20 14.21 25.39
C SER A 147 -0.31 15.66 25.48
N GLU A 148 0.51 16.63 25.06
CA GLU A 148 0.12 18.05 25.07
C GLU A 148 -1.05 18.32 24.11
N VAL A 149 -1.01 17.73 22.90
CA VAL A 149 -2.10 17.84 21.92
C VAL A 149 -3.42 17.31 22.49
N TYR A 150 -3.41 16.11 23.06
CA TYR A 150 -4.63 15.52 23.64
C TYR A 150 -5.11 16.27 24.89
N TYR A 151 -4.20 16.84 25.66
CA TYR A 151 -4.59 17.74 26.76
C TYR A 151 -5.37 18.98 26.25
N LYS A 152 -4.89 19.61 25.15
CA LYS A 152 -5.59 20.75 24.55
C LYS A 152 -6.92 20.36 23.89
N LEU A 153 -7.05 19.11 23.42
CA LEU A 153 -8.29 18.54 22.90
C LEU A 153 -9.26 18.11 24.02
N GLN A 154 -8.92 18.31 25.29
CA GLN A 154 -9.71 17.87 26.46
C GLN A 154 -9.95 16.34 26.47
N GLN A 155 -8.96 15.59 26.02
CA GLN A 155 -8.94 14.12 26.03
C GLN A 155 -7.87 13.66 27.05
N GLU A 156 -8.13 13.94 28.31
CA GLU A 156 -7.17 13.86 29.42
C GLU A 156 -6.65 12.43 29.63
N GLU A 157 -7.48 11.39 29.44
CA GLU A 157 -7.05 10.00 29.56
C GLU A 157 -6.00 9.63 28.49
N LYS A 158 -6.20 10.07 27.24
CA LYS A 158 -5.22 9.86 26.19
C LYS A 158 -3.95 10.67 26.44
N SER A 159 -4.11 11.91 26.93
CA SER A 159 -2.98 12.76 27.34
C SER A 159 -2.15 12.04 28.39
N LEU A 160 -2.76 11.50 29.44
CA LEU A 160 -2.08 10.77 30.49
C LEU A 160 -1.39 9.50 29.98
N ASP A 161 -2.02 8.75 29.09
CA ASP A 161 -1.44 7.55 28.47
C ASP A 161 -0.16 7.90 27.70
N TYR A 162 -0.21 8.92 26.83
CA TYR A 162 0.94 9.35 26.05
C TYR A 162 2.06 9.92 26.93
N ALA A 163 1.74 10.75 27.93
CA ALA A 163 2.74 11.26 28.88
C ALA A 163 3.42 10.13 29.66
N THR A 164 2.64 9.13 30.07
CA THR A 164 3.18 7.97 30.79
C THR A 164 4.12 7.13 29.90
N LYS A 165 3.75 6.90 28.63
CA LYS A 165 4.61 6.24 27.65
C LYS A 165 5.91 7.03 27.45
N ALA A 166 5.82 8.34 27.27
CA ALA A 166 6.98 9.20 27.14
C ALA A 166 7.90 9.10 28.37
N TYR A 167 7.35 9.18 29.57
CA TYR A 167 8.12 9.05 30.83
C TYR A 167 8.84 7.70 30.93
N GLN A 168 8.15 6.60 30.66
CA GLN A 168 8.74 5.27 30.70
C GLN A 168 9.88 5.10 29.69
N MET A 169 9.74 5.67 28.50
CA MET A 169 10.81 5.65 27.49
C MET A 169 12.01 6.49 27.94
N GLU A 170 11.80 7.68 28.50
CA GLU A 170 12.89 8.50 29.06
C GLU A 170 13.60 7.80 30.21
N GLN A 171 12.85 7.07 31.04
CA GLN A 171 13.40 6.26 32.14
C GLN A 171 14.30 5.14 31.59
N GLN A 172 13.85 4.42 30.56
CA GLN A 172 14.66 3.37 29.90
C GLN A 172 15.92 3.94 29.25
N LEU A 173 15.85 5.17 28.72
CA LEU A 173 16.96 5.89 28.11
C LEU A 173 17.90 6.52 29.16
N GLY A 174 17.52 6.54 30.44
CA GLY A 174 18.31 7.13 31.53
C GLY A 174 18.40 8.67 31.50
N ARG A 175 17.52 9.35 30.74
CA ARG A 175 17.55 10.82 30.54
C ARG A 175 16.77 11.56 31.61
N LYS A 176 17.38 11.80 32.78
CA LYS A 176 16.73 12.38 33.94
C LYS A 176 16.12 13.76 33.71
N ASP A 177 16.81 14.61 32.95
CA ASP A 177 16.32 15.94 32.55
C ASP A 177 15.03 15.84 31.74
N LYS A 178 14.95 14.90 30.83
CA LYS A 178 13.73 14.66 30.01
C LYS A 178 12.63 14.01 30.85
N MET A 179 12.96 13.12 31.77
CA MET A 179 11.98 12.55 32.71
C MET A 179 11.26 13.67 33.51
N ALA A 180 11.96 14.71 33.94
CA ALA A 180 11.35 15.83 34.64
C ALA A 180 10.32 16.57 33.77
N ILE A 181 10.62 16.75 32.47
CA ILE A 181 9.66 17.30 31.50
C ILE A 181 8.41 16.42 31.38
N ARG A 182 8.59 15.10 31.19
CA ARG A 182 7.47 14.15 31.07
C ARG A 182 6.62 14.05 32.32
N GLN A 183 7.20 14.24 33.51
CA GLN A 183 6.45 14.34 34.77
C GLN A 183 5.56 15.58 34.79
N ALA A 184 6.05 16.73 34.30
CA ALA A 184 5.23 17.94 34.19
C ALA A 184 4.06 17.74 33.20
N GLU A 185 4.29 17.08 32.08
CA GLU A 185 3.22 16.73 31.12
C GLU A 185 2.17 15.78 31.74
N ARG A 186 2.63 14.76 32.51
CA ARG A 186 1.72 13.88 33.26
C ARG A 186 0.88 14.66 34.26
N ALA A 187 1.51 15.61 34.95
CA ALA A 187 0.81 16.45 35.91
C ALA A 187 -0.30 17.27 35.24
N ALA A 188 -0.05 17.84 34.05
CA ALA A 188 -1.07 18.59 33.31
C ALA A 188 -2.31 17.69 33.02
N ALA A 189 -2.11 16.48 32.54
CA ALA A 189 -3.19 15.52 32.27
C ALA A 189 -3.93 15.13 33.57
N LEU A 190 -3.21 14.90 34.67
CA LEU A 190 -3.77 14.54 35.96
C LEU A 190 -4.60 15.73 36.56
N ILE A 191 -4.17 16.97 36.34
CA ILE A 191 -4.95 18.18 36.72
C ILE A 191 -6.27 18.22 35.95
N GLY A 192 -6.24 17.96 34.65
CA GLY A 192 -7.45 17.86 33.82
C GLY A 192 -8.43 16.80 34.34
N LEU A 193 -7.90 15.62 34.73
CA LEU A 193 -8.67 14.53 35.34
C LEU A 193 -9.08 14.78 36.79
N LYS A 194 -8.74 15.93 37.39
CA LYS A 194 -8.95 16.27 38.79
C LYS A 194 -8.29 15.31 39.79
N ARG A 195 -7.23 14.61 39.37
CA ARG A 195 -6.41 13.71 40.19
C ARG A 195 -5.28 14.51 40.87
N TYR A 196 -5.66 15.49 41.66
CA TYR A 196 -4.76 16.52 42.20
C TYR A 196 -3.63 15.96 43.08
N ASP A 197 -3.88 14.92 43.86
CA ASP A 197 -2.84 14.30 44.70
C ASP A 197 -1.71 13.68 43.86
N GLU A 198 -2.06 13.06 42.75
CA GLU A 198 -1.09 12.48 41.81
C GLU A 198 -0.37 13.56 41.02
N ALA A 199 -1.09 14.59 40.60
CA ALA A 199 -0.51 15.75 39.92
C ALA A 199 0.50 16.48 40.83
N SER A 200 0.16 16.70 42.10
CA SER A 200 1.06 17.30 43.09
C SER A 200 2.35 16.50 43.23
N LYS A 201 2.27 15.17 43.30
CA LYS A 201 3.47 14.31 43.39
C LYS A 201 4.31 14.42 42.11
N ALA A 202 3.68 14.38 40.94
CA ALA A 202 4.39 14.48 39.66
C ALA A 202 5.10 15.83 39.52
N LEU A 203 4.47 16.96 39.90
CA LEU A 203 5.09 18.30 39.90
C LEU A 203 6.18 18.45 40.97
N ALA A 204 5.97 17.86 42.16
CA ALA A 204 6.99 17.85 43.20
C ALA A 204 8.29 17.13 42.77
N GLU A 205 8.19 16.12 41.91
CA GLU A 205 9.34 15.44 41.29
C GLU A 205 9.89 16.25 40.09
N ALA A 206 9.02 16.86 39.29
CA ALA A 206 9.41 17.57 38.07
C ALA A 206 10.17 18.87 38.35
N ILE A 207 9.62 19.76 39.22
CA ILE A 207 10.14 21.10 39.44
C ILE A 207 11.61 21.12 39.93
N PRO A 208 12.03 20.32 40.93
CA PRO A 208 13.42 20.24 41.33
C PRO A 208 14.34 19.77 40.20
N GLY A 209 13.94 18.72 39.47
CA GLY A 209 14.73 18.18 38.35
C GLY A 209 14.89 19.16 37.19
N LEU A 210 13.84 19.95 36.88
CA LEU A 210 13.91 21.02 35.88
C LEU A 210 14.83 22.15 36.31
N ARG A 211 14.83 22.49 37.61
CA ARG A 211 15.69 23.50 38.20
C ARG A 211 17.16 23.07 38.20
N GLU A 212 17.42 21.82 38.57
CA GLU A 212 18.77 21.22 38.57
C GLU A 212 19.35 21.11 37.15
N SER A 213 18.54 20.72 36.19
CA SER A 213 18.97 20.60 34.78
C SER A 213 19.14 21.97 34.08
N GLY A 214 18.76 23.08 34.73
CA GLY A 214 18.77 24.40 34.09
C GLY A 214 17.71 24.58 32.99
N ASN A 215 16.73 23.68 32.92
CA ASN A 215 15.66 23.79 31.93
C ASN A 215 14.59 24.81 32.37
N ILE A 216 15.00 26.10 32.33
CA ILE A 216 14.19 27.21 32.83
C ILE A 216 12.86 27.36 32.11
N HIS A 217 12.81 27.07 30.78
CA HIS A 217 11.58 27.12 30.01
C HIS A 217 10.54 26.10 30.52
N SER A 218 10.93 24.83 30.64
CA SER A 218 10.04 23.78 31.17
C SER A 218 9.69 23.99 32.64
N LEU A 219 10.61 24.61 33.42
CA LEU A 219 10.30 25.04 34.79
C LEU A 219 9.15 26.05 34.83
N GLY A 220 9.18 27.07 33.97
CA GLY A 220 8.09 28.05 33.87
C GLY A 220 6.75 27.38 33.53
N ILE A 221 6.76 26.43 32.59
CA ILE A 221 5.56 25.63 32.26
C ILE A 221 5.05 24.85 33.49
N ALA A 222 5.94 24.15 34.20
CA ALA A 222 5.58 23.38 35.40
C ALA A 222 5.06 24.30 36.53
N CYS A 223 5.60 25.51 36.67
CA CYS A 223 5.10 26.52 37.60
C CYS A 223 3.69 27.00 37.22
N ASN A 224 3.41 27.25 35.93
CA ASN A 224 2.05 27.55 35.46
C ASN A 224 1.07 26.43 35.80
N GLN A 225 1.46 25.19 35.61
CA GLN A 225 0.64 24.00 35.93
C GLN A 225 0.38 23.90 37.44
N MET A 226 1.41 24.12 38.28
CA MET A 226 1.26 24.11 39.71
C MET A 226 0.34 25.27 40.16
N GLY A 227 0.47 26.45 39.55
CA GLY A 227 -0.43 27.59 39.79
C GLY A 227 -1.89 27.24 39.44
N ASP A 228 -2.15 26.63 38.28
CA ASP A 228 -3.51 26.20 37.91
C ASP A 228 -4.05 25.13 38.89
N MET A 229 -3.22 24.18 39.33
CA MET A 229 -3.62 23.18 40.32
C MET A 229 -3.99 23.84 41.65
N MET A 230 -3.17 24.77 42.17
CA MET A 230 -3.45 25.48 43.42
C MET A 230 -4.71 26.32 43.33
N HIS A 231 -4.92 27.03 42.24
CA HIS A 231 -6.14 27.79 41.98
C HIS A 231 -7.39 26.90 41.97
N ARG A 232 -7.35 25.78 41.30
CA ARG A 232 -8.47 24.80 41.30
C ARG A 232 -8.75 24.20 42.67
N GLN A 233 -7.75 24.13 43.53
CA GLN A 233 -7.89 23.72 44.95
C GLN A 233 -8.30 24.86 45.86
N ALA A 234 -8.57 26.04 45.33
CA ALA A 234 -8.90 27.29 46.04
C ALA A 234 -7.77 27.82 46.96
N ASP A 235 -6.50 27.44 46.65
CA ASP A 235 -5.33 28.08 47.27
C ASP A 235 -4.74 29.13 46.32
N ASP A 236 -5.48 30.22 46.17
CA ASP A 236 -5.10 31.33 45.30
C ASP A 236 -3.76 31.98 45.72
N SER A 237 -3.44 31.97 47.03
CA SER A 237 -2.18 32.50 47.52
C SER A 237 -0.96 31.71 47.03
N ALA A 238 -1.07 30.38 47.01
CA ALA A 238 -0.02 29.53 46.42
C ALA A 238 -0.02 29.67 44.88
N ALA A 239 -1.18 29.71 44.23
CA ALA A 239 -1.32 29.91 42.80
C ALA A 239 -0.58 31.16 42.29
N VAL A 240 -0.79 32.31 42.95
CA VAL A 240 -0.11 33.57 42.61
C VAL A 240 1.41 33.42 42.64
N ARG A 241 1.99 32.78 43.68
CA ARG A 241 3.45 32.61 43.76
C ARG A 241 4.02 31.80 42.56
N TYR A 242 3.34 30.74 42.17
CA TYR A 242 3.80 29.92 41.04
C TYR A 242 3.60 30.64 39.70
N PHE A 243 2.48 31.33 39.50
CA PHE A 243 2.27 32.13 38.30
C PHE A 243 3.24 33.31 38.19
N ASP A 244 3.63 33.95 39.29
CA ASP A 244 4.63 35.03 39.30
C ASP A 244 6.03 34.50 38.96
N GLU A 245 6.42 33.32 39.47
CA GLU A 245 7.67 32.66 39.08
C GLU A 245 7.67 32.37 37.57
N ALA A 246 6.60 31.79 37.06
CA ALA A 246 6.43 31.53 35.66
C ALA A 246 6.46 32.81 34.80
N LEU A 247 5.74 33.83 35.22
CA LEU A 247 5.72 35.14 34.55
C LEU A 247 7.12 35.75 34.47
N THR A 248 7.88 35.69 35.57
CA THR A 248 9.27 36.17 35.60
C THR A 248 10.12 35.48 34.58
N ILE A 249 10.03 34.15 34.50
CA ILE A 249 10.75 33.32 33.55
C ILE A 249 10.40 33.72 32.12
N PHE A 250 9.11 33.75 31.77
CA PHE A 250 8.68 33.98 30.40
C PHE A 250 8.85 35.45 29.95
N THR A 251 8.78 36.40 30.87
CA THR A 251 9.11 37.81 30.56
C THR A 251 10.60 37.95 30.23
N GLN A 252 11.48 37.29 30.98
CA GLN A 252 12.93 37.29 30.71
C GLN A 252 13.27 36.61 29.40
N GLN A 253 12.52 35.57 29.06
CA GLN A 253 12.70 34.80 27.82
C GLN A 253 12.00 35.43 26.60
N HIS A 254 11.30 36.53 26.74
CA HIS A 254 10.46 37.14 25.72
C HIS A 254 9.47 36.14 25.08
N ASP A 255 9.03 35.13 25.86
CA ASP A 255 8.04 34.16 25.44
C ASP A 255 6.63 34.69 25.63
N LEU A 256 6.16 35.46 24.65
CA LEU A 256 4.88 36.14 24.70
C LEU A 256 3.69 35.18 24.89
N PHE A 257 3.79 33.97 24.39
CA PHE A 257 2.74 32.98 24.50
C PHE A 257 2.58 32.47 25.94
N ASN A 258 3.67 32.08 26.58
CA ASN A 258 3.64 31.59 27.94
C ASN A 258 3.52 32.74 28.94
N GLU A 259 4.02 33.98 28.64
CA GLU A 259 3.71 35.20 29.38
C GLU A 259 2.19 35.42 29.46
N ALA A 260 1.49 35.33 28.33
CA ALA A 260 0.04 35.47 28.28
C ALA A 260 -0.68 34.44 29.17
N THR A 261 -0.18 33.19 29.20
CA THR A 261 -0.73 32.12 30.03
C THR A 261 -0.57 32.39 31.50
N SER A 262 0.63 32.83 31.93
CA SER A 262 0.90 33.22 33.36
C SER A 262 0.04 34.40 33.80
N ARG A 263 -0.09 35.43 32.95
CA ARG A 263 -0.92 36.61 33.25
C ARG A 263 -2.40 36.27 33.37
N LYS A 264 -2.90 35.34 32.52
CA LYS A 264 -4.27 34.85 32.66
C LYS A 264 -4.47 34.13 33.99
N GLY A 265 -3.54 33.28 34.40
CA GLY A 265 -3.58 32.60 35.69
C GLY A 265 -3.58 33.58 36.88
N LEU A 266 -2.71 34.60 36.83
CA LEU A 266 -2.68 35.70 37.85
C LEU A 266 -3.99 36.45 37.90
N TYR A 267 -4.58 36.83 36.77
CA TYR A 267 -5.90 37.45 36.73
C TYR A 267 -6.94 36.59 37.43
N GLU A 268 -7.02 35.30 37.12
CA GLU A 268 -8.01 34.39 37.70
C GLU A 268 -7.80 34.22 39.21
N ALA A 269 -6.57 34.09 39.68
CA ALA A 269 -6.23 33.92 41.10
C ALA A 269 -6.38 35.21 41.93
N LEU A 270 -6.11 36.39 41.34
CA LEU A 270 -6.14 37.68 42.07
C LEU A 270 -7.50 38.39 42.03
N ARG A 271 -8.40 38.04 41.12
CA ARG A 271 -9.64 38.79 40.85
C ARG A 271 -10.53 39.06 42.08
N HIS A 272 -10.42 38.23 43.13
CA HIS A 272 -11.19 38.36 44.35
C HIS A 272 -10.40 38.94 45.53
N THR A 273 -9.06 38.91 45.46
CA THR A 273 -8.17 39.38 46.55
C THR A 273 -7.52 40.71 46.24
N ASP A 274 -7.14 40.97 44.99
CA ASP A 274 -6.59 42.24 44.51
C ASP A 274 -7.10 42.52 43.08
N PRO A 275 -8.33 43.08 42.95
CA PRO A 275 -8.94 43.33 41.66
C PRO A 275 -8.17 44.30 40.76
N ASP A 276 -7.47 45.28 41.35
CA ASP A 276 -6.71 46.29 40.59
C ASP A 276 -5.49 45.64 39.90
N LEU A 277 -4.74 44.84 40.65
CA LEU A 277 -3.61 44.08 40.12
C LEU A 277 -4.08 43.01 39.10
N ALA A 278 -5.18 42.34 39.42
CA ALA A 278 -5.79 41.38 38.49
C ALA A 278 -6.12 42.03 37.14
N MET A 279 -6.72 43.22 37.16
CA MET A 279 -7.06 43.94 35.93
C MET A 279 -5.81 44.32 35.12
N GLN A 280 -4.71 44.75 35.76
CA GLN A 280 -3.44 45.02 35.07
C GLN A 280 -2.92 43.76 34.35
N HIS A 281 -2.99 42.59 34.99
CA HIS A 281 -2.61 41.35 34.34
C HIS A 281 -3.54 41.00 33.18
N ASN A 282 -4.86 41.22 33.33
CA ASN A 282 -5.83 40.97 32.27
C ASN A 282 -5.63 41.88 31.04
N ASP A 283 -5.40 43.18 31.27
CA ASP A 283 -5.15 44.12 30.18
C ASP A 283 -3.92 43.72 29.35
N ARG A 284 -2.85 43.37 30.04
CA ARG A 284 -1.65 42.89 29.34
C ARG A 284 -1.86 41.55 28.67
N TYR A 285 -2.63 40.63 29.31
CA TYR A 285 -3.03 39.35 28.67
C TYR A 285 -3.81 39.60 27.39
N LEU A 286 -4.80 40.51 27.39
CA LEU A 286 -5.60 40.84 26.21
C LEU A 286 -4.73 41.44 25.09
N ALA A 287 -3.82 42.37 25.44
CA ALA A 287 -2.90 42.95 24.46
C ALA A 287 -1.98 41.90 23.82
N LEU A 288 -1.43 40.96 24.62
CA LEU A 288 -0.62 39.85 24.13
C LEU A 288 -1.44 38.91 23.28
N ARG A 289 -2.65 38.56 23.71
CA ARG A 289 -3.56 37.68 22.95
C ARG A 289 -3.87 38.29 21.58
N ASP A 290 -4.22 39.58 21.54
CA ASP A 290 -4.57 40.24 20.28
C ASP A 290 -3.35 40.34 19.35
N SER A 291 -2.16 40.62 19.90
CA SER A 291 -0.92 40.59 19.13
C SER A 291 -0.56 39.20 18.55
N LEU A 292 -0.78 38.15 19.34
CA LEU A 292 -0.46 36.75 18.92
C LEU A 292 -1.50 36.13 17.97
N TYR A 293 -2.73 36.69 17.97
CA TYR A 293 -3.86 36.11 17.24
C TYR A 293 -4.59 37.15 16.38
N ASP A 294 -3.88 38.16 15.91
CA ASP A 294 -4.45 39.18 15.05
C ASP A 294 -5.17 38.61 13.83
N LYS A 295 -6.21 39.30 13.38
CA LYS A 295 -7.11 38.94 12.31
C LYS A 295 -6.36 38.59 11.00
N ASP A 296 -5.28 39.35 10.72
CA ASP A 296 -4.43 39.13 9.58
C ASP A 296 -3.69 37.77 9.62
N THR A 297 -3.31 37.35 10.84
CA THR A 297 -2.70 36.01 11.04
C THR A 297 -3.70 34.88 10.72
N GLY A 298 -4.97 35.05 11.13
CA GLY A 298 -6.04 34.09 10.85
C GLY A 298 -6.34 33.97 9.35
N GLU A 299 -6.39 35.11 8.64
CA GLU A 299 -6.65 35.15 7.20
C GLU A 299 -5.45 34.62 6.38
N LEU A 300 -4.23 34.99 6.76
CA LEU A 300 -3.01 34.45 6.15
C LEU A 300 -2.88 32.94 6.36
N LEU A 301 -3.24 32.46 7.55
CA LEU A 301 -3.27 31.03 7.89
C LEU A 301 -4.33 30.27 7.11
N SER A 302 -5.52 30.86 6.95
CA SER A 302 -6.58 30.27 6.12
C SER A 302 -6.12 30.13 4.66
N LYS A 303 -5.43 31.14 4.13
CA LYS A 303 -4.85 31.14 2.79
C LYS A 303 -3.76 30.07 2.64
N TYR A 304 -2.82 29.99 3.58
CA TYR A 304 -1.79 28.97 3.56
C TYR A 304 -2.37 27.55 3.76
N ALA A 305 -3.35 27.37 4.65
CA ALA A 305 -4.03 26.09 4.81
C ALA A 305 -4.77 25.64 3.55
N ALA A 306 -5.39 26.59 2.84
CA ALA A 306 -6.07 26.31 1.56
C ALA A 306 -5.06 25.97 0.44
N GLU A 307 -3.96 26.72 0.35
CA GLU A 307 -2.93 26.55 -0.68
C GLU A 307 -2.15 25.24 -0.49
N TYR A 308 -1.76 24.94 0.73
CA TYR A 308 -1.00 23.73 1.05
C TYR A 308 -1.90 22.49 1.23
N GLY A 309 -3.14 22.65 1.70
CA GLY A 309 -4.13 21.57 1.69
C GLY A 309 -4.44 21.08 0.29
N ASN A 310 -4.50 21.98 -0.69
CA ASN A 310 -4.61 21.63 -2.10
C ASN A 310 -3.36 20.88 -2.61
N ASN A 311 -2.16 21.27 -2.20
CA ASN A 311 -0.92 20.59 -2.61
C ASN A 311 -0.80 19.19 -1.95
N GLU A 312 -1.20 19.06 -0.70
CA GLU A 312 -1.24 17.76 0.01
C GLU A 312 -2.30 16.83 -0.63
N LEU A 313 -3.49 17.37 -0.95
CA LEU A 313 -4.53 16.65 -1.68
C LEU A 313 -4.09 16.25 -3.10
N GLN A 314 -3.31 17.13 -3.78
CA GLN A 314 -2.72 16.82 -5.09
C GLN A 314 -1.66 15.73 -4.99
N ALA A 315 -0.81 15.76 -3.96
CA ALA A 315 0.19 14.72 -3.72
C ALA A 315 -0.47 13.36 -3.37
N GLU A 316 -1.49 13.36 -2.50
CA GLU A 316 -2.27 12.15 -2.19
C GLU A 316 -3.01 11.62 -3.44
N ASN A 317 -3.60 12.52 -4.25
CA ASN A 317 -4.24 12.13 -5.51
C ASN A 317 -3.23 11.58 -6.52
N LEU A 318 -2.01 12.12 -6.57
CA LEU A 318 -0.96 11.62 -7.45
C LEU A 318 -0.47 10.23 -7.02
N GLU A 319 -0.32 9.99 -5.72
CA GLU A 319 0.01 8.67 -5.18
C GLU A 319 -1.13 7.67 -5.41
N MET A 320 -2.37 8.09 -5.21
CA MET A 320 -3.54 7.27 -5.50
C MET A 320 -3.63 6.94 -7.00
N GLN A 321 -3.32 7.89 -7.89
CA GLN A 321 -3.24 7.65 -9.32
C GLN A 321 -2.14 6.67 -9.71
N LYS A 322 -0.95 6.76 -9.09
CA LYS A 322 0.14 5.78 -9.30
C LYS A 322 -0.29 4.37 -8.88
N THR A 323 -0.91 4.26 -7.72
CA THR A 323 -1.42 2.99 -7.19
C THR A 323 -2.53 2.41 -8.08
N ASN A 324 -3.49 3.24 -8.52
CA ASN A 324 -4.54 2.83 -9.44
C ASN A 324 -3.98 2.39 -10.81
N ARG A 325 -2.98 3.08 -11.35
CA ARG A 325 -2.28 2.65 -12.57
C ARG A 325 -1.62 1.29 -12.39
N LEU A 326 -1.00 1.04 -11.25
CA LEU A 326 -0.39 -0.26 -10.95
C LEU A 326 -1.46 -1.37 -10.92
N TYR A 327 -2.60 -1.15 -10.26
CA TYR A 327 -3.71 -2.11 -10.25
C TYR A 327 -4.29 -2.36 -11.65
N ILE A 328 -4.41 -1.33 -12.49
CA ILE A 328 -4.84 -1.48 -13.89
C ILE A 328 -3.85 -2.34 -14.66
N ILE A 329 -2.54 -2.10 -14.54
CA ILE A 329 -1.50 -2.90 -15.20
C ILE A 329 -1.57 -4.36 -14.73
N ILE A 330 -1.69 -4.61 -13.43
CA ILE A 330 -1.85 -5.97 -12.88
C ILE A 330 -3.11 -6.62 -13.44
N GLY A 331 -4.23 -5.91 -13.48
CA GLY A 331 -5.48 -6.41 -14.05
C GLY A 331 -5.36 -6.79 -15.54
N VAL A 332 -4.69 -5.96 -16.34
CA VAL A 332 -4.42 -6.25 -17.77
C VAL A 332 -3.50 -7.48 -17.92
N VAL A 333 -2.47 -7.59 -17.11
CA VAL A 333 -1.56 -8.76 -17.13
C VAL A 333 -2.32 -10.04 -16.77
N MET A 334 -3.15 -9.99 -15.71
CA MET A 334 -3.96 -11.15 -15.31
C MET A 334 -4.96 -11.55 -16.40
N LEU A 335 -5.57 -10.58 -17.09
CA LEU A 335 -6.46 -10.84 -18.23
C LEU A 335 -5.72 -11.52 -19.39
N LEU A 336 -4.52 -11.04 -19.73
CA LEU A 336 -3.69 -11.64 -20.76
C LEU A 336 -3.29 -13.09 -20.40
N VAL A 337 -2.91 -13.32 -19.15
CA VAL A 337 -2.61 -14.68 -18.65
C VAL A 337 -3.84 -15.59 -18.76
N ALA A 338 -5.02 -15.10 -18.40
CA ALA A 338 -6.26 -15.87 -18.52
C ALA A 338 -6.60 -16.21 -19.99
N ILE A 339 -6.39 -15.26 -20.92
CA ILE A 339 -6.57 -15.51 -22.37
C ILE A 339 -5.60 -16.58 -22.87
N VAL A 340 -4.31 -16.47 -22.52
CA VAL A 340 -3.29 -17.46 -22.91
C VAL A 340 -3.62 -18.85 -22.34
N ALA A 341 -4.02 -18.91 -21.07
CA ALA A 341 -4.45 -20.16 -20.44
C ALA A 341 -5.69 -20.75 -21.14
N GLY A 342 -6.67 -19.90 -21.50
CA GLY A 342 -7.85 -20.31 -22.26
C GLY A 342 -7.50 -20.88 -23.64
N ILE A 343 -6.58 -20.23 -24.37
CA ILE A 343 -6.09 -20.71 -25.66
C ILE A 343 -5.34 -22.04 -25.49
N ALA A 344 -4.48 -22.13 -24.48
CA ALA A 344 -3.73 -23.38 -24.21
C ALA A 344 -4.68 -24.54 -23.86
N LEU A 345 -5.70 -24.28 -23.04
CA LEU A 345 -6.73 -25.28 -22.72
C LEU A 345 -7.53 -25.70 -23.95
N TYR A 346 -7.93 -24.74 -24.79
CA TYR A 346 -8.61 -25.04 -26.06
C TYR A 346 -7.76 -25.91 -26.99
N LEU A 347 -6.49 -25.57 -27.15
CA LEU A 347 -5.56 -26.34 -27.97
C LEU A 347 -5.31 -27.73 -27.40
N TRP A 348 -5.21 -27.87 -26.08
CA TRP A 348 -5.07 -29.14 -25.38
C TRP A 348 -6.31 -30.03 -25.59
N MET A 349 -7.51 -29.48 -25.41
CA MET A 349 -8.77 -30.20 -25.66
C MET A 349 -8.88 -30.66 -27.11
N LYS A 350 -8.52 -29.80 -28.07
CA LYS A 350 -8.53 -30.13 -29.49
C LYS A 350 -7.56 -31.25 -29.83
N ARG A 351 -6.34 -31.23 -29.26
CA ARG A 351 -5.37 -32.33 -29.43
C ARG A 351 -5.87 -33.64 -28.84
N ARG A 352 -6.47 -33.60 -27.68
CA ARG A 352 -7.06 -34.78 -27.03
C ARG A 352 -8.20 -35.36 -27.85
N GLU A 353 -9.07 -34.56 -28.47
CA GLU A 353 -10.11 -35.02 -29.37
C GLU A 353 -9.54 -35.70 -30.63
N GLN A 354 -8.48 -35.15 -31.20
CA GLN A 354 -7.78 -35.77 -32.35
C GLN A 354 -7.18 -37.11 -31.99
N GLN A 355 -6.41 -37.20 -30.91
CA GLN A 355 -5.81 -38.46 -30.45
C GLN A 355 -6.87 -39.54 -30.18
N HIS A 356 -7.99 -39.16 -29.58
CA HIS A 356 -9.09 -40.10 -29.35
C HIS A 356 -9.70 -40.60 -30.66
N THR A 357 -9.87 -39.73 -31.64
CA THR A 357 -10.38 -40.11 -32.98
C THR A 357 -9.41 -41.06 -33.72
N GLU A 358 -8.10 -40.80 -33.65
CA GLU A 358 -7.07 -41.63 -34.22
C GLU A 358 -7.05 -43.04 -33.58
N GLN A 359 -7.13 -43.12 -32.25
CA GLN A 359 -7.21 -44.40 -31.54
C GLN A 359 -8.46 -45.19 -31.90
N LEU A 360 -9.61 -44.51 -32.06
CA LEU A 360 -10.84 -45.17 -32.47
C LEU A 360 -10.74 -45.73 -33.89
N ILE A 361 -10.17 -44.99 -34.82
CA ILE A 361 -9.94 -45.46 -36.21
C ILE A 361 -9.01 -46.65 -36.23
N HIS A 362 -7.91 -46.59 -35.49
CA HIS A 362 -6.96 -47.68 -35.38
C HIS A 362 -7.63 -48.98 -34.86
N LYS A 363 -8.44 -48.88 -33.81
CA LYS A 363 -9.20 -50.01 -33.27
C LYS A 363 -10.21 -50.59 -34.29
N ILE A 364 -10.85 -49.72 -35.08
CA ILE A 364 -11.74 -50.17 -36.16
C ILE A 364 -10.98 -50.87 -37.29
N GLN A 365 -9.77 -50.40 -37.64
CA GLN A 365 -8.91 -51.04 -38.62
C GLN A 365 -8.50 -52.45 -38.18
N GLU A 366 -8.14 -52.62 -36.90
CA GLU A 366 -7.84 -53.96 -36.33
C GLU A 366 -9.05 -54.89 -36.42
N LEU A 367 -10.25 -54.38 -36.00
CA LEU A 367 -11.49 -55.17 -36.08
C LEU A 367 -11.87 -55.53 -37.51
N SER A 368 -11.70 -54.61 -38.45
CA SER A 368 -11.98 -54.85 -39.90
C SER A 368 -11.00 -55.88 -40.49
N ALA A 369 -9.72 -55.81 -40.16
CA ALA A 369 -8.72 -56.78 -40.61
C ALA A 369 -8.99 -58.17 -40.04
N ALA A 370 -9.40 -58.25 -38.76
CA ALA A 370 -9.79 -59.53 -38.14
C ALA A 370 -11.02 -60.19 -38.84
N LEU A 371 -12.00 -59.33 -39.23
CA LEU A 371 -13.16 -59.84 -40.00
C LEU A 371 -12.76 -60.35 -41.35
N GLU A 372 -11.92 -59.68 -42.13
CA GLU A 372 -11.43 -60.10 -43.46
C GLU A 372 -10.61 -61.35 -43.34
N ALA A 373 -9.78 -61.55 -42.32
CA ALA A 373 -9.02 -62.76 -42.06
C ALA A 373 -9.92 -63.94 -41.68
N GLY A 374 -10.99 -63.68 -40.89
CA GLY A 374 -11.97 -64.71 -40.51
C GLY A 374 -12.84 -65.22 -41.69
N GLU A 375 -13.16 -64.32 -42.65
CA GLU A 375 -13.92 -64.70 -43.86
C GLU A 375 -13.07 -65.55 -44.90
N GLN A 376 -11.74 -65.44 -44.88
CA GLN A 376 -10.85 -66.21 -45.70
C GLN A 376 -10.52 -67.60 -45.16
N ALA A 377 -10.83 -67.85 -43.87
CA ALA A 377 -10.65 -69.13 -43.21
C ALA A 377 -11.95 -69.95 -43.24
N GLN A 378 -12.30 -70.56 -44.38
CA GLN A 378 -13.29 -71.64 -44.42
C GLN A 378 -12.72 -72.94 -43.83
N PRO A 379 -13.48 -73.71 -43.02
CA PRO A 379 -12.95 -74.79 -42.20
C PRO A 379 -12.67 -76.03 -43.11
N LYS A 380 -11.44 -76.49 -43.15
CA LYS A 380 -11.15 -77.93 -43.42
C LYS A 380 -11.28 -78.67 -42.10
N THR A 381 -12.32 -79.47 -42.00
CA THR A 381 -12.52 -80.52 -41.01
C THR A 381 -11.26 -81.37 -40.87
N THR A 382 -10.66 -81.42 -39.69
CA THR A 382 -10.08 -82.67 -39.14
C THR A 382 -9.95 -82.51 -37.64
N SER A 383 -10.54 -83.41 -36.91
CA SER A 383 -10.46 -83.68 -35.50
C SER A 383 -9.02 -83.96 -35.09
N GLU A 384 -8.56 -83.35 -34.04
CA GLU A 384 -7.68 -84.00 -33.05
C GLU A 384 -7.65 -83.10 -31.76
N GLU A 385 -7.95 -83.75 -30.68
CA GLU A 385 -7.83 -83.24 -29.29
C GLU A 385 -6.38 -82.85 -28.99
N THR A 386 -6.16 -81.73 -28.30
CA THR A 386 -5.17 -81.69 -27.22
C THR A 386 -5.21 -80.31 -26.51
N GLN A 387 -5.55 -80.37 -25.25
CA GLN A 387 -5.11 -79.51 -24.10
C GLN A 387 -5.19 -77.99 -24.14
N GLU A 388 -5.97 -77.51 -23.24
CA GLU A 388 -6.00 -76.15 -22.69
C GLU A 388 -4.62 -75.61 -22.32
N PRO A 389 -4.45 -74.29 -22.45
CA PRO A 389 -4.11 -73.50 -21.24
C PRO A 389 -5.02 -72.31 -21.01
N GLU A 390 -5.16 -72.01 -19.74
CA GLU A 390 -5.96 -71.19 -18.95
C GLU A 390 -6.17 -69.75 -19.43
N THR A 391 -7.46 -69.36 -19.44
CA THR A 391 -8.08 -68.12 -18.93
C THR A 391 -7.50 -66.77 -19.37
N GLU A 392 -7.99 -66.23 -20.50
CA GLU A 392 -8.37 -64.83 -20.63
C GLU A 392 -9.84 -64.68 -20.15
N PRO A 393 -10.22 -63.55 -19.52
CA PRO A 393 -11.57 -63.43 -18.98
C PRO A 393 -12.61 -63.45 -20.10
N GLU A 394 -13.61 -64.31 -19.98
CA GLU A 394 -14.72 -64.54 -20.91
C GLU A 394 -15.40 -63.27 -21.41
N GLU A 395 -15.35 -62.19 -20.61
CA GLU A 395 -15.92 -60.85 -20.91
C GLU A 395 -15.18 -60.10 -22.04
N GLU A 396 -13.83 -60.20 -22.14
CA GLU A 396 -13.04 -59.53 -23.16
C GLU A 396 -13.25 -60.18 -24.55
N THR A 397 -13.43 -61.48 -24.59
CA THR A 397 -13.71 -62.23 -25.82
C THR A 397 -15.14 -61.91 -26.33
N GLU A 398 -16.13 -61.79 -25.43
CA GLU A 398 -17.51 -61.50 -25.79
C GLU A 398 -17.67 -60.05 -26.30
N ASP A 399 -16.97 -59.09 -25.70
CA ASP A 399 -17.00 -57.70 -26.12
C ASP A 399 -16.30 -57.49 -27.46
N HIS A 400 -15.21 -58.21 -27.71
CA HIS A 400 -14.53 -58.21 -29.01
C HIS A 400 -15.44 -58.78 -30.13
N LEU A 401 -16.08 -59.91 -29.89
CA LEU A 401 -17.08 -60.50 -30.82
C LEU A 401 -18.28 -59.58 -31.03
N PHE A 402 -18.72 -58.88 -30.01
CA PHE A 402 -19.78 -57.87 -30.13
C PHE A 402 -19.35 -56.75 -31.07
N LEU A 403 -18.16 -56.18 -30.89
CA LEU A 403 -17.64 -55.10 -31.75
C LEU A 403 -17.47 -55.56 -33.21
N MET A 404 -16.97 -56.75 -33.44
CA MET A 404 -16.87 -57.33 -34.79
C MET A 404 -18.24 -57.43 -35.46
N ARG A 405 -19.29 -57.89 -34.73
CA ARG A 405 -20.66 -57.94 -35.27
C ARG A 405 -21.21 -56.52 -35.56
N VAL A 406 -20.88 -55.53 -34.73
CA VAL A 406 -21.25 -54.15 -35.00
C VAL A 406 -20.58 -53.62 -36.28
N VAL A 407 -19.25 -53.83 -36.43
CA VAL A 407 -18.50 -53.40 -37.63
C VAL A 407 -19.06 -54.08 -38.89
N LYS A 408 -19.38 -55.35 -38.77
CA LYS A 408 -19.99 -56.08 -39.89
C LYS A 408 -21.37 -55.56 -40.25
N ALA A 409 -22.25 -55.39 -39.27
CA ALA A 409 -23.60 -54.87 -39.49
C ALA A 409 -23.61 -53.45 -40.13
N VAL A 410 -22.66 -52.58 -39.70
CA VAL A 410 -22.49 -51.26 -40.33
C VAL A 410 -22.02 -51.38 -41.77
N ASN A 411 -20.97 -52.19 -42.02
CA ASN A 411 -20.42 -52.38 -43.38
C ASN A 411 -21.44 -53.01 -44.36
N ASP A 412 -22.26 -53.92 -43.88
CA ASP A 412 -23.33 -54.56 -44.67
C ASP A 412 -24.47 -53.58 -44.94
N GLY A 413 -24.78 -52.70 -43.99
CA GLY A 413 -25.85 -51.72 -44.11
C GLY A 413 -25.52 -50.47 -44.95
N LEU A 414 -24.20 -50.13 -45.06
CA LEU A 414 -23.78 -48.92 -45.80
C LEU A 414 -24.23 -48.89 -47.27
N PRO A 415 -24.15 -50.01 -48.09
CA PRO A 415 -24.60 -50.00 -49.48
C PRO A 415 -26.13 -49.85 -49.66
N THR A 416 -26.91 -50.26 -48.67
CA THR A 416 -28.38 -50.31 -48.71
C THR A 416 -29.01 -49.10 -47.95
N GLY A 417 -28.23 -48.23 -47.30
CA GLY A 417 -28.70 -47.09 -46.51
C GLY A 417 -29.21 -47.47 -45.11
N HIS A 418 -29.08 -48.76 -44.69
CA HIS A 418 -29.57 -49.25 -43.40
C HIS A 418 -28.45 -49.35 -42.36
N TYR A 419 -27.88 -48.24 -42.01
CA TYR A 419 -26.73 -48.17 -41.07
C TYR A 419 -26.98 -47.21 -39.85
N GLY A 420 -28.23 -46.81 -39.68
CA GLY A 420 -28.59 -46.02 -38.49
C GLY A 420 -28.53 -46.85 -37.21
N VAL A 421 -28.51 -46.15 -36.07
CA VAL A 421 -28.37 -46.81 -34.77
C VAL A 421 -29.48 -47.84 -34.51
N ASP A 422 -30.68 -47.56 -34.96
CA ASP A 422 -31.84 -48.42 -34.77
C ASP A 422 -31.80 -49.65 -35.71
N GLU A 423 -31.32 -49.46 -36.94
CA GLU A 423 -31.15 -50.55 -37.91
C GLU A 423 -30.03 -51.50 -37.48
N ILE A 424 -28.92 -50.97 -37.00
CA ILE A 424 -27.79 -51.80 -36.48
C ILE A 424 -28.23 -52.57 -35.24
N ALA A 425 -28.92 -51.90 -34.29
CA ALA A 425 -29.41 -52.59 -33.12
C ALA A 425 -30.37 -53.72 -33.50
N SER A 426 -31.25 -53.50 -34.47
CA SER A 426 -32.17 -54.49 -35.01
C SER A 426 -31.44 -55.66 -35.68
N ALA A 427 -30.42 -55.38 -36.49
CA ALA A 427 -29.56 -56.43 -37.16
C ALA A 427 -28.81 -57.30 -36.13
N LEU A 428 -28.53 -56.76 -34.93
CA LEU A 428 -27.90 -57.50 -33.86
C LEU A 428 -28.93 -58.16 -32.89
N ASN A 429 -30.21 -58.12 -33.21
CA ASN A 429 -31.28 -58.59 -32.35
C ASN A 429 -31.32 -57.94 -30.96
N MET A 430 -31.00 -56.66 -30.88
CA MET A 430 -30.91 -55.88 -29.62
C MET A 430 -31.85 -54.70 -29.64
N GLY A 431 -32.39 -54.33 -28.48
CA GLY A 431 -33.08 -53.05 -28.32
C GLY A 431 -32.11 -51.87 -28.43
N THR A 432 -32.50 -50.78 -29.08
CA THR A 432 -31.68 -49.60 -29.34
C THR A 432 -31.00 -49.05 -28.09
N GLN A 433 -31.71 -49.01 -26.96
CA GLN A 433 -31.16 -48.53 -25.68
C GLN A 433 -30.08 -49.47 -25.12
N THR A 434 -30.28 -50.78 -25.25
CA THR A 434 -29.33 -51.81 -24.81
C THR A 434 -28.07 -51.76 -25.69
N PHE A 435 -28.22 -51.60 -26.98
CA PHE A 435 -27.14 -51.39 -27.93
C PHE A 435 -26.31 -50.17 -27.59
N ARG A 436 -26.97 -49.00 -27.43
CA ARG A 436 -26.29 -47.76 -27.06
C ARG A 436 -25.47 -47.89 -25.78
N ARG A 437 -26.06 -48.48 -24.73
CA ARG A 437 -25.40 -48.65 -23.44
C ARG A 437 -24.21 -49.65 -23.53
N ARG A 438 -24.38 -50.78 -24.24
CA ARG A 438 -23.30 -51.78 -24.41
C ARG A 438 -22.15 -51.21 -25.22
N LEU A 439 -22.45 -50.54 -26.35
CA LEU A 439 -21.41 -49.94 -27.18
C LEU A 439 -20.62 -48.87 -26.42
N MET A 440 -21.32 -47.98 -25.69
CA MET A 440 -20.68 -46.99 -24.85
C MET A 440 -19.83 -47.62 -23.74
N LYS A 441 -20.27 -48.70 -23.11
CA LYS A 441 -19.50 -49.41 -22.07
C LYS A 441 -18.19 -49.97 -22.65
N VAL A 442 -18.24 -50.56 -23.83
CA VAL A 442 -17.12 -51.27 -24.44
C VAL A 442 -16.14 -50.33 -25.14
N THR A 443 -16.62 -49.28 -25.76
CA THR A 443 -15.79 -48.36 -26.58
C THR A 443 -15.50 -47.03 -25.93
N GLY A 444 -16.33 -46.60 -24.99
CA GLY A 444 -16.32 -45.23 -24.45
C GLY A 444 -16.96 -44.18 -25.40
N ASP A 445 -17.42 -44.60 -26.59
CA ASP A 445 -17.91 -43.72 -27.65
C ASP A 445 -19.41 -43.82 -27.85
N SER A 446 -19.99 -42.74 -28.35
CA SER A 446 -21.38 -42.75 -28.78
C SER A 446 -21.53 -43.62 -30.04
N PRO A 447 -22.68 -44.33 -30.24
CA PRO A 447 -22.93 -45.11 -31.44
C PRO A 447 -22.71 -44.33 -32.74
N LYS A 448 -23.08 -43.05 -32.77
CA LYS A 448 -22.90 -42.17 -33.91
C LYS A 448 -21.43 -41.93 -34.22
N ALA A 449 -20.57 -41.75 -33.19
CA ALA A 449 -19.14 -41.56 -33.34
C ALA A 449 -18.48 -42.84 -33.87
N PHE A 450 -18.86 -44.00 -33.32
CA PHE A 450 -18.35 -45.30 -33.73
C PHE A 450 -18.73 -45.65 -35.16
N ILE A 451 -19.98 -45.47 -35.56
CA ILE A 451 -20.46 -45.63 -36.94
C ILE A 451 -19.71 -44.71 -37.90
N SER A 452 -19.56 -43.42 -37.52
CA SER A 452 -18.81 -42.48 -38.34
C SER A 452 -17.35 -42.88 -38.52
N ALA A 453 -16.72 -43.44 -37.51
CA ALA A 453 -15.34 -43.92 -37.62
C ALA A 453 -15.23 -45.13 -38.56
N ILE A 454 -16.21 -46.07 -38.59
CA ILE A 454 -16.27 -47.17 -39.55
C ILE A 454 -16.45 -46.62 -40.98
N GLN A 455 -17.33 -45.61 -41.17
CA GLN A 455 -17.50 -44.93 -42.45
C GLN A 455 -16.19 -44.32 -42.95
N MET A 456 -15.42 -43.70 -42.06
CA MET A 456 -14.14 -43.06 -42.40
C MET A 456 -13.05 -44.06 -42.69
N GLU A 457 -12.98 -45.17 -41.97
CA GLU A 457 -12.07 -46.27 -42.24
C GLU A 457 -12.35 -46.90 -43.63
N ARG A 458 -13.63 -47.18 -43.91
CA ARG A 458 -14.06 -47.68 -45.25
C ARG A 458 -13.70 -46.67 -46.34
N ALA A 459 -13.87 -45.37 -46.10
CA ALA A 459 -13.50 -44.34 -47.08
C ALA A 459 -11.97 -44.36 -47.36
N ALA A 460 -11.16 -44.49 -46.32
CA ALA A 460 -9.71 -44.60 -46.46
C ALA A 460 -9.31 -45.82 -47.27
N LYS A 461 -9.93 -46.96 -47.01
CA LYS A 461 -9.71 -48.20 -47.84
C LYS A 461 -10.10 -47.97 -49.29
N LEU A 462 -11.26 -47.39 -49.58
CA LEU A 462 -11.69 -47.13 -50.96
C LEU A 462 -10.79 -46.15 -51.70
N LEU A 463 -10.29 -45.07 -50.99
CA LEU A 463 -9.34 -44.13 -51.55
C LEU A 463 -7.99 -44.79 -51.91
N THR A 464 -7.56 -45.79 -51.13
CA THR A 464 -6.31 -46.55 -51.38
C THR A 464 -6.46 -47.59 -52.44
N MET A 465 -7.57 -48.36 -52.40
CA MET A 465 -7.78 -49.52 -53.33
C MET A 465 -8.32 -49.08 -54.68
N SER A 466 -8.95 -47.95 -54.79
CA SER A 466 -9.56 -47.46 -56.02
C SER A 466 -9.28 -45.97 -56.23
N PRO A 467 -8.03 -45.56 -56.49
CA PRO A 467 -7.62 -44.16 -56.56
C PRO A 467 -8.31 -43.31 -57.64
N ASP A 468 -8.81 -44.02 -58.71
CA ASP A 468 -9.50 -43.38 -59.83
C ASP A 468 -11.02 -43.18 -59.56
N MET A 469 -11.55 -43.67 -58.43
CA MET A 469 -12.95 -43.51 -58.09
C MET A 469 -13.26 -42.03 -57.67
N PRO A 470 -14.30 -41.42 -58.26
CA PRO A 470 -14.68 -40.07 -57.89
C PRO A 470 -15.03 -39.94 -56.37
N ILE A 471 -14.59 -38.87 -55.71
CA ILE A 471 -14.83 -38.65 -54.26
C ILE A 471 -16.32 -38.66 -53.95
N SER A 472 -17.16 -38.16 -54.84
CA SER A 472 -18.60 -38.22 -54.70
C SER A 472 -19.16 -39.64 -54.62
N GLN A 473 -18.56 -40.58 -55.44
CA GLN A 473 -18.94 -41.99 -55.43
C GLN A 473 -18.43 -42.71 -54.16
N ILE A 474 -17.25 -42.33 -53.67
CA ILE A 474 -16.72 -42.82 -52.38
C ILE A 474 -17.62 -42.36 -51.23
N ALA A 475 -18.01 -41.08 -51.23
CA ALA A 475 -18.92 -40.51 -50.22
C ALA A 475 -20.23 -41.30 -50.15
N MET A 476 -20.82 -41.57 -51.32
CA MET A 476 -22.07 -42.31 -51.43
C MET A 476 -21.94 -43.76 -50.93
N ARG A 477 -20.83 -44.47 -51.27
CA ARG A 477 -20.55 -45.80 -50.76
C ARG A 477 -20.27 -45.90 -49.30
N CYS A 478 -19.93 -44.74 -48.67
CA CYS A 478 -19.73 -44.62 -47.24
C CYS A 478 -20.94 -44.06 -46.51
N GLY A 479 -22.12 -43.94 -47.18
CA GLY A 479 -23.36 -43.52 -46.58
C GLY A 479 -23.54 -42.00 -46.45
N TYR A 480 -22.79 -41.22 -47.23
CA TYR A 480 -22.96 -39.76 -47.24
C TYR A 480 -23.71 -39.33 -48.51
N GLU A 481 -24.81 -38.61 -48.33
CA GLU A 481 -25.62 -38.00 -49.43
C GLU A 481 -24.86 -36.84 -50.08
N GLU A 482 -24.13 -36.06 -49.25
CA GLU A 482 -23.42 -34.88 -49.72
C GLU A 482 -21.91 -35.04 -49.60
N THR A 483 -21.18 -34.76 -50.66
CA THR A 483 -19.71 -34.78 -50.72
C THR A 483 -19.08 -33.75 -49.75
N THR A 484 -19.74 -32.63 -49.48
CA THR A 484 -19.29 -31.61 -48.57
C THR A 484 -19.25 -32.09 -47.10
N SER A 485 -20.31 -32.77 -46.68
CA SER A 485 -20.45 -33.38 -45.35
C SER A 485 -19.43 -34.49 -45.16
N PHE A 486 -19.24 -35.33 -46.17
CA PHE A 486 -18.21 -36.36 -46.22
C PHE A 486 -16.81 -35.78 -46.12
N THR A 487 -16.45 -34.77 -46.92
CA THR A 487 -15.12 -34.12 -46.91
C THR A 487 -14.79 -33.54 -45.56
N ARG A 488 -15.77 -32.92 -44.87
CA ARG A 488 -15.60 -32.36 -43.51
C ARG A 488 -15.36 -33.48 -42.48
N ALA A 489 -16.14 -34.56 -42.54
CA ALA A 489 -15.98 -35.70 -41.65
C ALA A 489 -14.61 -36.39 -41.85
N PHE A 490 -14.22 -36.59 -43.08
CA PHE A 490 -12.94 -37.21 -43.45
C PHE A 490 -11.75 -36.36 -42.98
N ARG A 491 -11.79 -35.03 -43.23
CA ARG A 491 -10.76 -34.13 -42.76
C ARG A 491 -10.69 -34.08 -41.24
N LYS A 492 -11.81 -34.20 -40.54
CA LYS A 492 -11.84 -34.26 -39.06
C LYS A 492 -11.16 -35.56 -38.58
N ALA A 493 -11.36 -36.67 -39.28
CA ALA A 493 -10.82 -38.00 -38.91
C ALA A 493 -9.32 -38.15 -39.23
N PHE A 494 -8.88 -37.72 -40.41
CA PHE A 494 -7.52 -37.96 -40.91
C PHE A 494 -6.66 -36.68 -41.02
N GLY A 495 -7.15 -35.52 -40.65
CA GLY A 495 -6.43 -34.25 -40.70
C GLY A 495 -6.31 -33.62 -42.09
N VAL A 496 -6.49 -34.42 -43.15
CA VAL A 496 -6.40 -34.00 -44.56
C VAL A 496 -7.70 -34.29 -45.32
N PRO A 497 -8.04 -33.52 -46.36
CA PRO A 497 -9.20 -33.82 -47.18
C PRO A 497 -9.01 -35.11 -48.01
N PRO A 498 -10.10 -35.80 -48.45
CA PRO A 498 -10.01 -37.03 -49.23
C PRO A 498 -9.15 -36.93 -50.50
N SER A 499 -9.16 -35.72 -51.14
CA SER A 499 -8.35 -35.48 -52.35
C SER A 499 -6.84 -35.40 -52.11
N GLN A 500 -6.42 -35.25 -50.87
CA GLN A 500 -4.99 -35.20 -50.47
C GLN A 500 -4.55 -36.44 -49.68
N TYR A 501 -5.48 -37.34 -49.39
CA TYR A 501 -5.17 -38.59 -48.67
C TYR A 501 -4.42 -39.53 -49.58
N LYS A 502 -3.12 -39.71 -49.28
CA LYS A 502 -2.29 -40.75 -49.91
C LYS A 502 -1.95 -41.74 -48.80
N ALA A 503 -2.21 -43.02 -49.06
CA ALA A 503 -1.84 -44.08 -48.16
C ALA A 503 -0.32 -44.26 -48.07
#